data_9087169ef2ed841b179cc0a02fd14358
#
_entry.id   9087169ef2ed841b179cc0a02fd14358
#
_cell.length_a   1.000
_cell.length_b   1.000
_cell.length_c   1.000
_cell.angle_alpha   90.00
_cell.angle_beta   90.00
_cell.angle_gamma   90.00
#
_symmetry.space_group_name_H-M   'P 1'
#
loop_
_entity.id
_entity.type
_entity.pdbx_description
1 polymer ?
#
loop_
_entity_poly.entity_id
_entity_poly.type
_entity_poly.pdbx_seq_one_letter_code
_entity_poly.pdbx_strand_id
1 'polypeptide(L)'
;MIRKLFAFGLAVVLALMPVQAFGKTVSVTNVSYDPTREMFEQYNKIFEDHWKEKTGEDVEVIQSHGGSGKQALEVANGLDADVVTLALEYDIESIENAGLIKAGWKDKFDNDSSPYTSTIVFLVKKGNPKDIKDWDDLTKKGVGVVTPNPKTSGGARWNYMAAWAYADKKYGGDEAQMKEFIKKLYRNVVVLDSGARGATTSFVENGQGDVLVAWENEAYLSMRDYPDEYEIVTPSVSILAQPSVAVVDEVVDYRNTRDVATEYLNYLYSDEAQEIAAENYFRPTNEKILKKHSNTFDLNINLANISDYGGWDKVQEKHFTDGGIFDQIYER
;
A
#
# COMPACT_ATOMS: atom_id res chain seq x y z
N MET A 1 -73.22 -3.41 -63.86
CA MET A 1 -71.88 -2.85 -63.69
C MET A 1 -71.48 -3.04 -62.24
N ILE A 2 -70.67 -4.06 -61.91
CA ILE A 2 -70.31 -4.44 -60.57
C ILE A 2 -68.85 -3.97 -60.31
N ARG A 3 -68.66 -3.01 -59.40
CA ARG A 3 -67.32 -2.55 -58.94
C ARG A 3 -66.80 -3.51 -57.82
N LYS A 4 -65.71 -4.20 -58.18
CA LYS A 4 -64.97 -4.98 -57.13
C LYS A 4 -64.02 -4.02 -56.41
N LEU A 5 -64.17 -3.89 -55.08
CA LEU A 5 -63.20 -3.29 -54.16
C LEU A 5 -62.13 -4.32 -53.81
N PHE A 6 -60.89 -4.03 -54.11
CA PHE A 6 -59.73 -4.77 -53.59
C PHE A 6 -59.29 -4.10 -52.26
N ALA A 7 -59.40 -4.83 -51.17
CA ALA A 7 -58.83 -4.41 -49.91
C ALA A 7 -57.39 -4.89 -49.85
N PHE A 8 -56.41 -3.97 -49.80
CA PHE A 8 -55.01 -4.23 -49.52
C PHE A 8 -54.81 -4.30 -48.00
N GLY A 9 -54.55 -5.51 -47.45
CA GLY A 9 -54.17 -5.68 -46.06
C GLY A 9 -52.67 -5.36 -45.89
N LEU A 10 -52.38 -4.30 -45.16
CA LEU A 10 -51.03 -3.92 -44.78
C LEU A 10 -50.63 -4.73 -43.54
N ALA A 11 -49.82 -5.78 -43.71
CA ALA A 11 -49.23 -6.52 -42.59
C ALA A 11 -48.06 -5.75 -42.02
N VAL A 12 -48.24 -5.13 -40.86
CA VAL A 12 -47.14 -4.49 -40.09
C VAL A 12 -46.33 -5.60 -39.42
N VAL A 13 -45.18 -5.92 -39.93
CA VAL A 13 -44.16 -6.79 -39.27
C VAL A 13 -43.44 -5.93 -38.24
N LEU A 14 -43.85 -6.01 -36.98
CA LEU A 14 -43.05 -5.50 -35.86
C LEU A 14 -41.81 -6.34 -35.72
N ALA A 15 -40.68 -5.85 -36.26
CA ALA A 15 -39.36 -6.41 -35.93
C ALA A 15 -39.05 -6.13 -34.46
N LEU A 16 -39.12 -7.17 -33.61
CA LEU A 16 -38.55 -7.15 -32.28
C LEU A 16 -37.03 -7.02 -32.41
N MET A 17 -36.51 -5.80 -32.40
CA MET A 17 -35.08 -5.58 -32.21
C MET A 17 -34.76 -6.01 -30.77
N PRO A 18 -33.76 -6.85 -30.55
CA PRO A 18 -33.29 -7.12 -29.21
C PRO A 18 -32.81 -5.78 -28.62
N VAL A 19 -33.48 -5.32 -27.56
CA VAL A 19 -32.95 -4.25 -26.72
C VAL A 19 -31.70 -4.84 -26.08
N GLN A 20 -30.53 -4.49 -26.60
CA GLN A 20 -29.28 -4.68 -25.87
C GLN A 20 -29.43 -3.86 -24.59
N ALA A 21 -29.71 -4.55 -23.49
CA ALA A 21 -29.55 -3.97 -22.18
C ALA A 21 -28.06 -3.59 -22.09
N PHE A 22 -27.75 -2.32 -22.19
CA PHE A 22 -26.46 -1.80 -21.77
C PHE A 22 -26.35 -2.15 -20.30
N GLY A 23 -25.45 -3.09 -19.98
CA GLY A 23 -25.16 -3.47 -18.60
C GLY A 23 -24.82 -2.19 -17.83
N LYS A 24 -25.43 -2.04 -16.64
CA LYS A 24 -25.13 -0.91 -15.78
C LYS A 24 -23.65 -1.06 -15.35
N THR A 25 -22.81 -0.10 -15.71
CA THR A 25 -21.45 -0.03 -15.19
C THR A 25 -21.50 0.52 -13.78
N VAL A 26 -20.98 -0.23 -12.82
CA VAL A 26 -20.79 0.24 -11.46
C VAL A 26 -19.36 0.76 -11.31
N SER A 27 -19.13 1.82 -10.53
CA SER A 27 -17.78 2.31 -10.25
C SER A 27 -17.41 2.08 -8.78
N VAL A 28 -16.17 1.65 -8.55
CA VAL A 28 -15.57 1.48 -7.23
C VAL A 28 -14.35 2.37 -7.12
N THR A 29 -14.29 3.21 -6.09
CA THR A 29 -13.13 4.05 -5.81
C THR A 29 -12.26 3.39 -4.75
N ASN A 30 -11.02 3.02 -5.12
CA ASN A 30 -9.99 2.56 -4.18
C ASN A 30 -9.01 3.69 -3.88
N VAL A 31 -8.92 4.07 -2.60
CA VAL A 31 -7.95 5.03 -2.10
C VAL A 31 -6.79 4.29 -1.45
N SER A 32 -5.59 4.40 -2.04
CA SER A 32 -4.42 3.59 -1.69
C SER A 32 -3.19 4.45 -1.40
N TYR A 33 -2.11 3.79 -0.98
CA TYR A 33 -0.82 4.43 -0.75
C TYR A 33 0.15 4.21 -1.92
N ASP A 34 1.18 5.07 -2.02
CA ASP A 34 2.05 5.18 -3.20
C ASP A 34 2.67 3.87 -3.72
N PRO A 35 3.24 2.97 -2.90
CA PRO A 35 3.94 1.77 -3.39
C PRO A 35 3.08 0.76 -4.13
N THR A 36 1.76 0.87 -4.10
CA THR A 36 0.83 -0.12 -4.67
C THR A 36 0.38 0.17 -6.11
N ARG A 37 0.86 1.26 -6.74
CA ARG A 37 0.38 1.71 -8.06
C ARG A 37 0.39 0.62 -9.11
N GLU A 38 1.54 0.01 -9.32
CA GLU A 38 1.77 -0.99 -10.35
C GLU A 38 0.98 -2.27 -10.07
N MET A 39 0.88 -2.65 -8.81
CA MET A 39 0.09 -3.81 -8.37
C MET A 39 -1.40 -3.60 -8.67
N PHE A 40 -1.97 -2.48 -8.25
CA PHE A 40 -3.39 -2.22 -8.48
C PHE A 40 -3.73 -1.95 -9.95
N GLU A 41 -2.81 -1.43 -10.75
CA GLU A 41 -3.02 -1.34 -12.21
C GLU A 41 -3.27 -2.71 -12.86
N GLN A 42 -2.56 -3.75 -12.38
CA GLN A 42 -2.73 -5.11 -12.87
C GLN A 42 -3.93 -5.79 -12.20
N TYR A 43 -4.06 -5.64 -10.90
CA TYR A 43 -5.15 -6.22 -10.11
C TYR A 43 -6.54 -5.76 -10.58
N ASN A 44 -6.70 -4.47 -10.86
CA ASN A 44 -7.99 -3.93 -11.29
C ASN A 44 -8.50 -4.60 -12.56
N LYS A 45 -7.61 -4.93 -13.51
CA LYS A 45 -7.98 -5.62 -14.75
C LYS A 45 -8.55 -7.02 -14.49
N ILE A 46 -7.89 -7.81 -13.63
CA ILE A 46 -8.40 -9.16 -13.31
C ILE A 46 -9.67 -9.09 -12.46
N PHE A 47 -9.81 -8.07 -11.61
CA PHE A 47 -11.02 -7.88 -10.84
C PHE A 47 -12.21 -7.48 -11.71
N GLU A 48 -12.03 -6.62 -12.71
CA GLU A 48 -13.06 -6.23 -13.68
C GLU A 48 -13.58 -7.46 -14.43
N ASP A 49 -12.69 -8.33 -14.89
CA ASP A 49 -13.04 -9.60 -15.53
C ASP A 49 -13.77 -10.54 -14.56
N HIS A 50 -13.26 -10.72 -13.34
CA HIS A 50 -13.88 -11.53 -12.29
C HIS A 50 -15.30 -11.06 -11.97
N TRP A 51 -15.51 -9.75 -11.77
CA TRP A 51 -16.81 -9.20 -11.45
C TRP A 51 -17.80 -9.41 -12.61
N LYS A 52 -17.33 -9.22 -13.84
CA LYS A 52 -18.12 -9.47 -15.05
C LYS A 52 -18.56 -10.92 -15.17
N GLU A 53 -17.64 -11.86 -14.92
CA GLU A 53 -17.96 -13.29 -14.95
C GLU A 53 -18.94 -13.68 -13.84
N LYS A 54 -18.77 -13.13 -12.64
CA LYS A 54 -19.58 -13.43 -11.46
C LYS A 54 -20.99 -12.89 -11.53
N THR A 55 -21.17 -11.68 -12.08
CA THR A 55 -22.45 -10.95 -11.98
C THR A 55 -23.07 -10.59 -13.33
N GLY A 56 -22.30 -10.58 -14.40
CA GLY A 56 -22.70 -10.05 -15.71
C GLY A 56 -22.64 -8.52 -15.81
N GLU A 57 -22.27 -7.80 -14.74
CA GLU A 57 -22.14 -6.35 -14.70
C GLU A 57 -20.71 -5.91 -15.05
N ASP A 58 -20.57 -4.75 -15.68
CA ASP A 58 -19.27 -4.10 -15.85
C ASP A 58 -18.94 -3.27 -14.60
N VAL A 59 -17.67 -3.29 -14.17
CA VAL A 59 -17.17 -2.42 -13.10
C VAL A 59 -16.02 -1.57 -13.63
N GLU A 60 -15.93 -0.33 -13.19
CA GLU A 60 -14.80 0.56 -13.40
C GLU A 60 -14.15 0.86 -12.05
N VAL A 61 -12.86 0.59 -11.92
CA VAL A 61 -12.12 0.87 -10.69
C VAL A 61 -11.39 2.20 -10.82
N ILE A 62 -11.80 3.17 -10.01
CA ILE A 62 -11.16 4.49 -9.88
C ILE A 62 -10.09 4.41 -8.82
N GLN A 63 -8.86 4.79 -9.16
CA GLN A 63 -7.71 4.62 -8.29
C GLN A 63 -7.13 5.97 -7.84
N SER A 64 -6.94 6.15 -6.52
CA SER A 64 -6.19 7.27 -5.95
C SER A 64 -4.97 6.76 -5.20
N HIS A 65 -3.81 7.41 -5.40
CA HIS A 65 -2.57 7.06 -4.70
C HIS A 65 -1.89 8.29 -4.11
N GLY A 66 -1.32 8.14 -2.92
CA GLY A 66 -0.59 9.19 -2.22
C GLY A 66 0.06 8.69 -0.94
N GLY A 67 0.56 9.58 -0.11
CA GLY A 67 1.00 9.20 1.23
C GLY A 67 -0.18 8.68 2.06
N SER A 68 -0.05 7.51 2.69
CA SER A 68 -1.14 6.79 3.35
C SER A 68 -1.91 7.66 4.37
N GLY A 69 -1.21 8.33 5.29
CA GLY A 69 -1.86 9.21 6.26
C GLY A 69 -2.56 10.41 5.62
N LYS A 70 -2.05 10.93 4.49
CA LYS A 70 -2.72 11.98 3.71
C LYS A 70 -4.00 11.43 3.07
N GLN A 71 -3.95 10.24 2.46
CA GLN A 71 -5.11 9.58 1.87
C GLN A 71 -6.19 9.32 2.91
N ALA A 72 -5.81 8.81 4.09
CA ALA A 72 -6.74 8.60 5.20
C ALA A 72 -7.44 9.90 5.62
N LEU A 73 -6.69 10.99 5.72
CA LEU A 73 -7.23 12.30 6.08
C LEU A 73 -8.21 12.84 5.00
N GLU A 74 -7.90 12.64 3.72
CA GLU A 74 -8.78 13.04 2.63
C GLU A 74 -10.10 12.27 2.66
N VAL A 75 -10.07 10.96 2.93
CA VAL A 75 -11.29 10.15 3.11
C VAL A 75 -12.07 10.60 4.34
N ALA A 76 -11.41 10.79 5.48
CA ALA A 76 -12.05 11.28 6.71
C ALA A 76 -12.70 12.66 6.53
N ASN A 77 -12.21 13.48 5.59
CA ASN A 77 -12.75 14.79 5.24
C ASN A 77 -13.74 14.76 4.07
N GLY A 78 -14.18 13.60 3.60
CA GLY A 78 -15.25 13.45 2.64
C GLY A 78 -14.84 13.15 1.20
N LEU A 79 -13.63 12.62 0.97
CA LEU A 79 -13.32 11.98 -0.32
C LEU A 79 -14.12 10.67 -0.43
N ASP A 80 -14.97 10.56 -1.44
CA ASP A 80 -15.81 9.38 -1.70
C ASP A 80 -14.93 8.19 -2.11
N ALA A 81 -14.54 7.37 -1.15
CA ALA A 81 -13.84 6.11 -1.35
C ALA A 81 -14.77 4.94 -0.99
N ASP A 82 -14.94 3.97 -1.87
CA ASP A 82 -15.67 2.73 -1.54
C ASP A 82 -14.83 1.81 -0.68
N VAL A 83 -13.53 1.75 -0.97
CA VAL A 83 -12.54 0.98 -0.23
C VAL A 83 -11.28 1.79 0.01
N VAL A 84 -10.60 1.46 1.09
CA VAL A 84 -9.27 1.96 1.40
C VAL A 84 -8.30 0.78 1.50
N THR A 85 -7.10 0.96 0.94
CA THR A 85 -6.01 -0.01 0.97
C THR A 85 -4.75 0.76 1.38
N LEU A 86 -4.53 0.87 2.71
CA LEU A 86 -3.57 1.81 3.29
C LEU A 86 -2.35 1.11 3.88
N ALA A 87 -1.28 1.87 4.13
CA ALA A 87 0.00 1.32 4.54
C ALA A 87 -0.02 0.73 5.96
N LEU A 88 -0.96 1.14 6.82
CA LEU A 88 -1.02 0.69 8.21
C LEU A 88 -2.42 0.86 8.82
N GLU A 89 -2.68 0.04 9.81
CA GLU A 89 -3.93 -0.06 10.57
C GLU A 89 -4.38 1.31 11.10
N TYR A 90 -3.51 2.07 11.73
CA TYR A 90 -3.83 3.39 12.31
C TYR A 90 -4.43 4.38 11.29
N ASP A 91 -4.01 4.32 10.04
CA ASP A 91 -4.57 5.20 9.00
C ASP A 91 -6.05 4.83 8.71
N ILE A 92 -6.42 3.54 8.78
CA ILE A 92 -7.81 3.08 8.68
C ILE A 92 -8.60 3.44 9.95
N GLU A 93 -8.01 3.26 11.13
CA GLU A 93 -8.63 3.66 12.41
C GLU A 93 -8.97 5.15 12.45
N SER A 94 -8.17 5.99 11.80
CA SER A 94 -8.48 7.43 11.70
C SER A 94 -9.79 7.69 10.91
N ILE A 95 -10.10 6.86 9.92
CA ILE A 95 -11.35 6.93 9.14
C ILE A 95 -12.51 6.32 9.95
N GLU A 96 -12.26 5.24 10.71
CA GLU A 96 -13.21 4.67 11.67
C GLU A 96 -13.61 5.71 12.73
N ASN A 97 -12.61 6.41 13.30
CA ASN A 97 -12.84 7.46 14.30
C ASN A 97 -13.62 8.66 13.72
N ALA A 98 -13.56 8.90 12.41
CA ALA A 98 -14.41 9.86 11.71
C ALA A 98 -15.83 9.35 11.48
N GLY A 99 -16.15 8.10 11.84
CA GLY A 99 -17.48 7.47 11.72
C GLY A 99 -17.79 6.92 10.34
N LEU A 100 -16.82 6.83 9.42
CA LEU A 100 -17.06 6.38 8.04
C LEU A 100 -16.88 4.86 7.86
N ILE A 101 -16.11 4.22 8.73
CA ILE A 101 -15.88 2.77 8.77
C ILE A 101 -16.44 2.25 10.09
N LYS A 102 -17.14 1.11 10.05
CA LYS A 102 -17.72 0.47 11.24
C LYS A 102 -16.65 -0.30 12.01
N ALA A 103 -16.77 -0.31 13.34
CA ALA A 103 -15.92 -1.10 14.22
C ALA A 103 -15.89 -2.59 13.82
N GLY A 104 -14.74 -3.23 14.03
CA GLY A 104 -14.53 -4.63 13.66
C GLY A 104 -14.15 -4.84 12.19
N TRP A 105 -13.75 -3.81 11.47
CA TRP A 105 -13.27 -3.89 10.09
C TRP A 105 -12.05 -4.81 9.96
N LYS A 106 -11.22 -4.87 10.98
CA LYS A 106 -10.00 -5.70 11.02
C LYS A 106 -10.29 -7.20 10.92
N ASP A 107 -11.43 -7.64 11.45
CA ASP A 107 -11.86 -9.05 11.42
C ASP A 107 -12.71 -9.40 10.18
N LYS A 108 -12.85 -8.49 9.22
CA LYS A 108 -13.71 -8.69 8.04
C LYS A 108 -13.05 -9.55 6.97
N PHE A 109 -11.73 -9.50 6.86
CA PHE A 109 -10.96 -10.22 5.87
C PHE A 109 -9.83 -10.99 6.57
N ASP A 110 -9.29 -12.01 5.89
CA ASP A 110 -8.22 -12.84 6.44
C ASP A 110 -6.96 -12.03 6.82
N ASN A 111 -6.17 -12.57 7.73
CA ASN A 111 -4.91 -12.00 8.21
C ASN A 111 -5.07 -10.56 8.76
N ASP A 112 -6.07 -10.33 9.62
CA ASP A 112 -6.37 -9.01 10.19
C ASP A 112 -6.60 -7.95 9.09
N SER A 113 -7.32 -8.32 8.02
CA SER A 113 -7.57 -7.49 6.85
C SER A 113 -6.29 -7.00 6.16
N SER A 114 -5.25 -7.85 6.13
CA SER A 114 -3.96 -7.59 5.47
C SER A 114 -3.70 -8.63 4.37
N PRO A 115 -3.99 -8.33 3.09
CA PRO A 115 -3.92 -9.31 2.00
C PRO A 115 -2.50 -9.62 1.54
N TYR A 116 -1.54 -8.77 1.81
CA TYR A 116 -0.12 -8.92 1.49
C TYR A 116 0.73 -8.20 2.53
N THR A 117 2.02 -8.51 2.55
CA THR A 117 2.97 -7.89 3.48
C THR A 117 4.20 -7.36 2.71
N SER A 118 5.07 -6.66 3.41
CA SER A 118 6.37 -6.22 2.91
C SER A 118 7.36 -6.11 4.06
N THR A 119 8.55 -5.64 3.77
CA THR A 119 9.55 -5.29 4.77
C THR A 119 10.38 -4.10 4.30
N ILE A 120 11.28 -3.62 5.16
CA ILE A 120 12.13 -2.48 4.88
C ILE A 120 13.53 -2.97 4.55
N VAL A 121 14.07 -2.44 3.44
CA VAL A 121 15.42 -2.72 2.94
C VAL A 121 16.14 -1.41 2.61
N PHE A 122 17.41 -1.50 2.26
CA PHE A 122 18.18 -0.37 1.73
C PHE A 122 18.39 -0.55 0.23
N LEU A 123 18.12 0.51 -0.53
CA LEU A 123 18.52 0.60 -1.92
C LEU A 123 19.79 1.47 -1.98
N VAL A 124 20.86 0.96 -2.57
CA VAL A 124 22.14 1.66 -2.73
C VAL A 124 22.56 1.68 -4.18
N LYS A 125 23.45 2.61 -4.55
CA LYS A 125 24.03 2.64 -5.89
C LYS A 125 24.87 1.40 -6.14
N LYS A 126 24.93 0.95 -7.39
CA LYS A 126 25.69 -0.25 -7.80
C LYS A 126 27.12 -0.24 -7.27
N GLY A 127 27.55 -1.38 -6.73
CA GLY A 127 28.85 -1.55 -6.09
C GLY A 127 28.95 -0.94 -4.70
N ASN A 128 27.83 -0.43 -4.14
CA ASN A 128 27.71 0.03 -2.77
C ASN A 128 28.89 0.93 -2.30
N PRO A 129 29.09 2.12 -2.90
CA PRO A 129 30.29 2.93 -2.69
C PRO A 129 30.54 3.36 -1.23
N LYS A 130 29.51 3.30 -0.39
CA LYS A 130 29.57 3.65 1.05
C LYS A 130 29.73 2.43 1.96
N ASP A 131 29.82 1.22 1.39
CA ASP A 131 29.92 -0.04 2.14
C ASP A 131 28.81 -0.16 3.21
N ILE A 132 27.56 0.12 2.80
CA ILE A 132 26.36 0.02 3.64
C ILE A 132 26.01 -1.45 3.78
N LYS A 133 25.97 -1.97 5.01
CA LYS A 133 25.62 -3.37 5.32
C LYS A 133 24.47 -3.50 6.29
N ASP A 134 24.33 -2.52 7.18
CA ASP A 134 23.29 -2.54 8.23
C ASP A 134 22.96 -1.11 8.68
N TRP A 135 21.97 -0.98 9.55
CA TRP A 135 21.49 0.27 10.12
C TRP A 135 22.59 1.16 10.74
N ASP A 136 23.63 0.56 11.33
CA ASP A 136 24.74 1.31 11.89
C ASP A 136 25.48 2.17 10.86
N ASP A 137 25.55 1.67 9.63
CA ASP A 137 26.24 2.36 8.55
C ASP A 137 25.54 3.65 8.15
N LEU A 138 24.20 3.70 8.35
CA LEU A 138 23.39 4.88 8.08
C LEU A 138 23.68 6.03 9.09
N THR A 139 24.30 5.72 10.23
CA THR A 139 24.71 6.72 11.24
C THR A 139 26.11 7.28 11.04
N LYS A 140 26.90 6.72 10.08
CA LYS A 140 28.27 7.15 9.78
C LYS A 140 28.28 8.55 9.17
N LYS A 141 29.27 9.35 9.56
CA LYS A 141 29.47 10.68 8.98
C LYS A 141 29.73 10.60 7.47
N GLY A 142 29.01 11.41 6.68
CA GLY A 142 29.17 11.46 5.23
C GLY A 142 28.37 10.40 4.47
N VAL A 143 27.44 9.72 5.11
CA VAL A 143 26.38 8.91 4.49
C VAL A 143 25.12 9.76 4.38
N GLY A 144 24.65 10.00 3.16
CA GLY A 144 23.40 10.72 2.90
C GLY A 144 22.23 9.74 2.83
N VAL A 145 21.31 9.82 3.76
CA VAL A 145 20.11 8.96 3.82
C VAL A 145 18.91 9.67 3.17
N VAL A 146 18.16 8.94 2.35
CA VAL A 146 16.87 9.37 1.79
C VAL A 146 15.77 8.52 2.39
N THR A 147 14.71 9.13 2.87
CA THR A 147 13.53 8.44 3.41
C THR A 147 12.33 9.38 3.38
N PRO A 148 11.08 8.87 3.30
CA PRO A 148 9.91 9.72 3.44
C PRO A 148 9.69 10.18 4.89
N ASN A 149 8.81 11.17 5.06
CA ASN A 149 8.50 11.78 6.35
C ASN A 149 7.42 10.98 7.10
N PRO A 150 7.67 10.47 8.30
CA PRO A 150 6.68 9.71 9.07
C PRO A 150 5.47 10.53 9.55
N LYS A 151 5.54 11.87 9.49
CA LYS A 151 4.36 12.72 9.76
C LYS A 151 3.33 12.71 8.63
N THR A 152 3.73 12.35 7.41
CA THR A 152 2.86 12.40 6.21
C THR A 152 2.72 11.06 5.50
N SER A 153 3.65 10.15 5.70
CA SER A 153 3.75 8.86 5.01
C SER A 153 3.67 7.70 5.99
N GLY A 154 2.66 6.84 5.83
CA GLY A 154 2.56 5.58 6.55
C GLY A 154 3.74 4.65 6.25
N GLY A 155 4.21 4.63 4.99
CA GLY A 155 5.43 3.91 4.61
C GLY A 155 6.66 4.35 5.41
N ALA A 156 6.79 5.65 5.67
CA ALA A 156 7.88 6.18 6.48
C ALA A 156 7.82 5.76 7.96
N ARG A 157 6.61 5.55 8.49
CA ARG A 157 6.47 5.03 9.86
C ARG A 157 7.01 3.61 9.98
N TRP A 158 6.82 2.77 8.98
CA TRP A 158 7.43 1.46 8.90
C TRP A 158 8.96 1.54 8.79
N ASN A 159 9.50 2.46 7.97
CA ASN A 159 10.96 2.69 7.88
C ASN A 159 11.56 3.07 9.24
N TYR A 160 10.90 3.98 9.94
CA TYR A 160 11.31 4.41 11.27
C TYR A 160 11.24 3.26 12.28
N MET A 161 10.15 2.48 12.28
CA MET A 161 9.99 1.37 13.21
C MET A 161 10.95 0.21 12.94
N ALA A 162 11.36 -0.02 11.68
CA ALA A 162 12.43 -0.96 11.35
C ALA A 162 13.78 -0.54 11.96
N ALA A 163 14.12 0.74 11.88
CA ALA A 163 15.31 1.30 12.52
C ALA A 163 15.21 1.23 14.06
N TRP A 164 14.02 1.47 14.60
CA TRP A 164 13.75 1.35 16.04
C TRP A 164 13.91 -0.08 16.52
N ALA A 165 13.40 -1.06 15.78
CA ALA A 165 13.53 -2.49 16.08
C ALA A 165 15.00 -2.95 16.08
N TYR A 166 15.79 -2.46 15.13
CA TYR A 166 17.23 -2.71 15.17
C TYR A 166 17.90 -2.12 16.42
N ALA A 167 17.57 -0.87 16.75
CA ALA A 167 18.10 -0.20 17.93
C ALA A 167 17.69 -0.92 19.23
N ASP A 168 16.45 -1.37 19.32
CA ASP A 168 15.95 -2.15 20.44
C ASP A 168 16.76 -3.44 20.66
N LYS A 169 16.92 -4.23 19.59
CA LYS A 169 17.75 -5.44 19.65
C LYS A 169 19.19 -5.15 20.01
N LYS A 170 19.76 -4.06 19.49
CA LYS A 170 21.16 -3.68 19.71
C LYS A 170 21.43 -3.22 21.13
N TYR A 171 20.51 -2.44 21.71
CA TYR A 171 20.69 -1.80 23.02
C TYR A 171 19.88 -2.45 24.12
N GLY A 172 19.20 -3.58 23.84
CA GLY A 172 18.47 -4.37 24.83
C GLY A 172 17.36 -3.59 25.54
N GLY A 173 16.62 -2.73 24.78
CA GLY A 173 15.52 -1.95 25.33
C GLY A 173 15.91 -0.65 26.02
N ASP A 174 17.19 -0.25 26.01
CA ASP A 174 17.62 1.05 26.56
C ASP A 174 17.13 2.20 25.65
N GLU A 175 15.99 2.78 26.02
CA GLU A 175 15.31 3.80 25.22
C GLU A 175 16.18 5.04 24.98
N ALA A 176 17.04 5.42 25.92
CA ALA A 176 17.91 6.59 25.74
C ALA A 176 18.95 6.33 24.62
N GLN A 177 19.54 5.14 24.59
CA GLN A 177 20.46 4.74 23.53
C GLN A 177 19.75 4.56 22.19
N MET A 178 18.54 3.99 22.21
CA MET A 178 17.71 3.86 20.99
C MET A 178 17.38 5.23 20.39
N LYS A 179 16.93 6.18 21.19
CA LYS A 179 16.65 7.56 20.75
C LYS A 179 17.89 8.23 20.16
N GLU A 180 19.04 8.10 20.80
CA GLU A 180 20.28 8.68 20.29
C GLU A 180 20.73 8.03 18.97
N PHE A 181 20.51 6.72 18.82
CA PHE A 181 20.76 6.02 17.54
C PHE A 181 19.89 6.57 16.43
N ILE A 182 18.56 6.66 16.62
CA ILE A 182 17.65 7.19 15.62
C ILE A 182 17.97 8.66 15.31
N LYS A 183 18.30 9.46 16.34
CA LYS A 183 18.75 10.85 16.15
C LYS A 183 19.99 10.93 15.25
N LYS A 184 20.97 10.05 15.42
CA LYS A 184 22.16 10.00 14.55
C LYS A 184 21.80 9.62 13.12
N LEU A 185 20.89 8.66 12.92
CA LEU A 185 20.40 8.29 11.60
C LEU A 185 19.70 9.49 10.93
N TYR A 186 18.77 10.15 11.62
CA TYR A 186 18.01 11.26 11.05
C TYR A 186 18.86 12.54 10.85
N ARG A 187 19.98 12.70 11.52
CA ARG A 187 20.98 13.75 11.21
C ARG A 187 21.63 13.56 9.83
N ASN A 188 21.68 12.34 9.35
CA ASN A 188 22.20 11.99 8.04
C ASN A 188 21.12 12.01 6.94
N VAL A 189 19.84 12.24 7.29
CA VAL A 189 18.76 12.37 6.30
C VAL A 189 18.94 13.67 5.53
N VAL A 190 19.23 13.54 4.24
CA VAL A 190 19.44 14.66 3.32
C VAL A 190 18.15 15.02 2.58
N VAL A 191 17.21 14.05 2.44
CA VAL A 191 15.90 14.23 1.84
C VAL A 191 14.85 13.56 2.71
N LEU A 192 13.79 14.30 3.02
CA LEU A 192 12.63 13.84 3.77
C LEU A 192 11.37 14.17 2.96
N ASP A 193 11.02 13.29 2.02
CA ASP A 193 9.89 13.48 1.10
C ASP A 193 8.54 13.23 1.78
N SER A 194 7.46 13.76 1.17
CA SER A 194 6.10 13.62 1.71
C SER A 194 5.53 12.21 1.61
N GLY A 195 6.06 11.36 0.72
CA GLY A 195 5.61 9.98 0.48
C GLY A 195 6.74 9.08 -0.03
N ALA A 196 6.49 7.77 -0.04
CA ALA A 196 7.50 6.77 -0.42
C ALA A 196 7.97 6.95 -1.88
N ARG A 197 7.05 7.15 -2.83
CA ARG A 197 7.40 7.36 -4.23
C ARG A 197 8.23 8.62 -4.44
N GLY A 198 7.96 9.71 -3.70
CA GLY A 198 8.78 10.93 -3.73
C GLY A 198 10.22 10.65 -3.31
N ALA A 199 10.41 9.89 -2.22
CA ALA A 199 11.74 9.49 -1.75
C ALA A 199 12.47 8.63 -2.78
N THR A 200 11.77 7.68 -3.42
CA THR A 200 12.32 6.87 -4.51
C THR A 200 12.77 7.75 -5.68
N THR A 201 11.92 8.67 -6.14
CA THR A 201 12.27 9.62 -7.22
C THR A 201 13.47 10.49 -6.83
N SER A 202 13.52 11.02 -5.61
CA SER A 202 14.65 11.82 -5.12
C SER A 202 15.97 11.03 -5.15
N PHE A 203 15.94 9.76 -4.78
CA PHE A 203 17.13 8.92 -4.79
C PHE A 203 17.49 8.41 -6.19
N VAL A 204 16.52 7.81 -6.91
CA VAL A 204 16.76 7.09 -8.17
C VAL A 204 16.90 8.07 -9.34
N GLU A 205 15.98 9.00 -9.51
CA GLU A 205 15.97 9.89 -10.67
C GLU A 205 16.81 11.15 -10.44
N ASN A 206 16.78 11.73 -9.23
CA ASN A 206 17.50 12.95 -8.93
C ASN A 206 18.88 12.70 -8.32
N GLY A 207 19.26 11.44 -8.07
CA GLY A 207 20.60 11.03 -7.61
C GLY A 207 20.97 11.51 -6.22
N GLN A 208 20.00 11.90 -5.39
CA GLN A 208 20.22 12.46 -4.05
C GLN A 208 20.55 11.35 -3.04
N GLY A 209 21.49 11.63 -2.16
CA GLY A 209 21.90 10.71 -1.11
C GLY A 209 22.75 9.52 -1.58
N ASP A 210 23.06 8.66 -0.63
CA ASP A 210 23.88 7.46 -0.80
C ASP A 210 23.07 6.16 -0.59
N VAL A 211 22.01 6.25 0.19
CA VAL A 211 21.12 5.13 0.55
C VAL A 211 19.67 5.61 0.68
N LEU A 212 18.75 4.85 0.08
CA LEU A 212 17.32 4.99 0.28
C LEU A 212 16.86 3.91 1.27
N VAL A 213 16.24 4.31 2.36
CA VAL A 213 15.49 3.39 3.22
C VAL A 213 14.11 3.22 2.59
N ALA A 214 13.84 2.04 2.06
CA ALA A 214 12.70 1.77 1.20
C ALA A 214 11.91 0.52 1.63
N TRP A 215 10.68 0.46 1.20
CA TRP A 215 9.94 -0.78 1.15
C TRP A 215 10.56 -1.72 0.12
N GLU A 216 10.54 -3.02 0.40
CA GLU A 216 11.15 -4.05 -0.43
C GLU A 216 10.64 -3.99 -1.88
N ASN A 217 9.34 -3.81 -2.09
CA ASN A 217 8.76 -3.69 -3.43
C ASN A 217 9.27 -2.46 -4.21
N GLU A 218 9.38 -1.29 -3.58
CA GLU A 218 9.92 -0.08 -4.23
C GLU A 218 11.40 -0.28 -4.65
N ALA A 219 12.17 -0.98 -3.82
CA ALA A 219 13.57 -1.28 -4.15
C ALA A 219 13.68 -2.23 -5.34
N TYR A 220 12.87 -3.28 -5.39
CA TYR A 220 12.85 -4.20 -6.55
C TYR A 220 12.32 -3.53 -7.82
N LEU A 221 11.27 -2.71 -7.73
CA LEU A 221 10.77 -1.94 -8.87
C LEU A 221 11.86 -1.01 -9.42
N SER A 222 12.61 -0.34 -8.53
CA SER A 222 13.74 0.51 -8.94
C SER A 222 14.82 -0.28 -9.66
N MET A 223 15.17 -1.48 -9.19
CA MET A 223 16.14 -2.34 -9.87
C MET A 223 15.64 -2.87 -11.21
N ARG A 224 14.34 -3.12 -11.35
CA ARG A 224 13.72 -3.53 -12.62
C ARG A 224 13.78 -2.39 -13.65
N ASP A 225 13.46 -1.18 -13.21
CA ASP A 225 13.32 -0.02 -14.09
C ASP A 225 14.68 0.63 -14.43
N TYR A 226 15.68 0.44 -13.55
CA TYR A 226 17.06 0.92 -13.70
C TYR A 226 18.07 -0.24 -13.55
N PRO A 227 18.09 -1.18 -14.50
CA PRO A 227 18.93 -2.36 -14.40
C PRO A 227 20.42 -1.96 -14.31
N ASP A 228 21.14 -2.64 -13.42
CA ASP A 228 22.57 -2.43 -13.14
C ASP A 228 22.98 -1.08 -12.51
N GLU A 229 22.01 -0.23 -12.11
CA GLU A 229 22.33 1.04 -11.45
C GLU A 229 22.27 0.95 -9.92
N TYR A 230 21.48 0.02 -9.39
CA TYR A 230 21.21 -0.12 -7.95
C TYR A 230 21.36 -1.57 -7.48
N GLU A 231 21.50 -1.73 -6.16
CA GLU A 231 21.45 -3.02 -5.48
C GLU A 231 20.75 -2.91 -4.14
N ILE A 232 20.12 -4.01 -3.71
CA ILE A 232 19.43 -4.09 -2.43
C ILE A 232 20.39 -4.61 -1.38
N VAL A 233 20.40 -3.96 -0.22
CA VAL A 233 21.05 -4.43 1.01
C VAL A 233 19.94 -4.76 2.01
N THR A 234 19.83 -6.02 2.41
CA THR A 234 18.91 -6.48 3.44
C THR A 234 19.56 -6.29 4.81
N PRO A 235 18.96 -5.48 5.72
CA PRO A 235 19.53 -5.27 7.04
C PRO A 235 19.37 -6.51 7.93
N SER A 236 20.17 -6.60 8.99
CA SER A 236 20.15 -7.74 9.94
C SER A 236 18.84 -7.86 10.73
N VAL A 237 18.11 -6.76 10.87
CA VAL A 237 16.78 -6.66 11.49
C VAL A 237 15.93 -5.72 10.64
N SER A 238 14.70 -6.11 10.39
CA SER A 238 13.69 -5.26 9.79
C SER A 238 12.34 -5.43 10.51
N ILE A 239 11.26 -5.04 9.89
CA ILE A 239 9.91 -5.13 10.45
C ILE A 239 8.95 -5.76 9.44
N LEU A 240 8.00 -6.57 9.91
CA LEU A 240 6.91 -7.06 9.08
C LEU A 240 5.93 -5.92 8.86
N ALA A 241 5.95 -5.34 7.66
CA ALA A 241 5.01 -4.31 7.28
C ALA A 241 3.71 -4.96 6.78
N GLN A 242 2.60 -4.64 7.44
CA GLN A 242 1.27 -5.19 7.17
C GLN A 242 0.32 -4.07 6.74
N PRO A 243 0.20 -3.81 5.42
CA PRO A 243 -0.83 -2.93 4.90
C PRO A 243 -2.22 -3.46 5.21
N SER A 244 -3.14 -2.57 5.50
CA SER A 244 -4.50 -2.95 5.89
C SER A 244 -5.52 -2.45 4.89
N VAL A 245 -6.65 -3.17 4.76
CA VAL A 245 -7.73 -2.84 3.83
C VAL A 245 -9.07 -2.79 4.57
N ALA A 246 -9.95 -1.89 4.13
CA ALA A 246 -11.30 -1.80 4.68
C ALA A 246 -12.30 -1.25 3.66
N VAL A 247 -13.56 -1.65 3.80
CA VAL A 247 -14.71 -1.02 3.13
C VAL A 247 -15.08 0.24 3.90
N VAL A 248 -15.31 1.33 3.19
CA VAL A 248 -15.81 2.60 3.79
C VAL A 248 -17.33 2.54 3.86
N ASP A 249 -17.84 2.08 4.98
CA ASP A 249 -19.24 1.69 5.18
C ASP A 249 -20.26 2.77 4.78
N GLU A 250 -20.05 4.01 5.20
CA GLU A 250 -20.97 5.11 4.91
C GLU A 250 -21.02 5.41 3.41
N VAL A 251 -19.89 5.31 2.71
CA VAL A 251 -19.82 5.58 1.27
C VAL A 251 -20.50 4.46 0.47
N VAL A 252 -20.18 3.20 0.76
CA VAL A 252 -20.76 2.07 0.00
C VAL A 252 -22.26 1.92 0.26
N ASP A 253 -22.77 2.28 1.45
CA ASP A 253 -24.20 2.28 1.75
C ASP A 253 -24.92 3.39 0.98
N TYR A 254 -24.34 4.59 0.93
CA TYR A 254 -24.88 5.71 0.16
C TYR A 254 -24.85 5.45 -1.36
N ARG A 255 -23.73 4.90 -1.88
CA ARG A 255 -23.54 4.62 -3.30
C ARG A 255 -24.19 3.32 -3.79
N ASN A 256 -24.64 2.46 -2.87
CA ASN A 256 -25.10 1.10 -3.14
C ASN A 256 -24.04 0.24 -3.86
N THR A 257 -22.78 0.35 -3.42
CA THR A 257 -21.62 -0.36 -3.97
C THR A 257 -21.06 -1.42 -3.02
N ARG A 258 -21.75 -1.71 -1.89
CA ARG A 258 -21.25 -2.60 -0.84
C ARG A 258 -20.81 -3.97 -1.36
N ASP A 259 -21.62 -4.58 -2.22
CA ASP A 259 -21.33 -5.94 -2.70
C ASP A 259 -20.06 -5.96 -3.55
N VAL A 260 -19.93 -5.06 -4.51
CA VAL A 260 -18.74 -4.98 -5.37
C VAL A 260 -17.50 -4.52 -4.60
N ALA A 261 -17.63 -3.58 -3.66
CA ALA A 261 -16.53 -3.11 -2.81
C ALA A 261 -16.02 -4.23 -1.87
N THR A 262 -16.94 -4.98 -1.27
CA THR A 262 -16.57 -6.13 -0.43
C THR A 262 -15.88 -7.22 -1.25
N GLU A 263 -16.40 -7.54 -2.44
CA GLU A 263 -15.79 -8.51 -3.33
C GLU A 263 -14.41 -8.04 -3.83
N TYR A 264 -14.26 -6.74 -4.11
CA TYR A 264 -12.97 -6.17 -4.49
C TYR A 264 -11.88 -6.45 -3.44
N LEU A 265 -12.20 -6.33 -2.16
CA LEU A 265 -11.24 -6.64 -1.10
C LEU A 265 -11.08 -8.16 -0.86
N ASN A 266 -12.15 -8.95 -0.98
CA ASN A 266 -12.08 -10.41 -0.88
C ASN A 266 -11.20 -11.03 -1.97
N TYR A 267 -11.31 -10.53 -3.19
CA TYR A 267 -10.57 -11.07 -4.33
C TYR A 267 -9.06 -10.85 -4.24
N LEU A 268 -8.60 -9.89 -3.41
CA LEU A 268 -7.16 -9.73 -3.08
C LEU A 268 -6.52 -10.98 -2.46
N TYR A 269 -7.33 -11.86 -1.88
CA TYR A 269 -6.86 -13.13 -1.28
C TYR A 269 -6.93 -14.33 -2.25
N SER A 270 -7.42 -14.14 -3.47
CA SER A 270 -7.41 -15.18 -4.51
C SER A 270 -5.99 -15.55 -4.93
N ASP A 271 -5.78 -16.78 -5.38
CA ASP A 271 -4.46 -17.21 -5.86
C ASP A 271 -3.94 -16.27 -6.98
N GLU A 272 -4.81 -15.81 -7.86
CA GLU A 272 -4.47 -14.93 -8.97
C GLU A 272 -4.01 -13.54 -8.49
N ALA A 273 -4.73 -12.94 -7.55
CA ALA A 273 -4.34 -11.66 -6.95
C ALA A 273 -3.05 -11.78 -6.13
N GLN A 274 -2.86 -12.89 -5.45
CA GLN A 274 -1.64 -13.17 -4.68
C GLN A 274 -0.40 -13.36 -5.59
N GLU A 275 -0.57 -13.95 -6.79
CA GLU A 275 0.51 -13.97 -7.79
C GLU A 275 0.83 -12.55 -8.29
N ILE A 276 -0.17 -11.72 -8.58
CA ILE A 276 0.06 -10.30 -8.95
C ILE A 276 0.78 -9.54 -7.83
N ALA A 277 0.43 -9.78 -6.56
CA ALA A 277 1.13 -9.17 -5.43
C ALA A 277 2.62 -9.58 -5.44
N ALA A 278 2.93 -10.87 -5.62
CA ALA A 278 4.30 -11.37 -5.68
C ALA A 278 5.09 -10.83 -6.89
N GLU A 279 4.47 -10.75 -8.07
CA GLU A 279 5.06 -10.19 -9.29
C GLU A 279 5.37 -8.69 -9.17
N ASN A 280 4.65 -7.99 -8.28
CA ASN A 280 4.91 -6.60 -7.91
C ASN A 280 5.70 -6.47 -6.61
N TYR A 281 6.37 -7.54 -6.20
CA TYR A 281 7.30 -7.59 -5.07
C TYR A 281 6.67 -7.32 -3.69
N PHE A 282 5.37 -7.51 -3.55
CA PHE A 282 4.74 -7.67 -2.25
C PHE A 282 4.77 -9.14 -1.83
N ARG A 283 4.99 -9.39 -0.55
CA ARG A 283 4.99 -10.75 0.00
C ARG A 283 3.55 -11.25 0.14
N PRO A 284 3.10 -12.23 -0.67
CA PRO A 284 1.75 -12.75 -0.54
C PRO A 284 1.54 -13.44 0.82
N THR A 285 0.32 -13.37 1.34
CA THR A 285 -0.07 -14.10 2.55
C THR A 285 -0.34 -15.58 2.26
N ASN A 286 -0.55 -15.95 1.00
CA ASN A 286 -0.61 -17.33 0.56
C ASN A 286 0.80 -17.96 0.61
N GLU A 287 1.04 -18.81 1.60
CA GLU A 287 2.36 -19.44 1.81
C GLU A 287 2.88 -20.25 0.61
N LYS A 288 1.98 -20.86 -0.17
CA LYS A 288 2.36 -21.65 -1.35
C LYS A 288 2.93 -20.72 -2.43
N ILE A 289 2.28 -19.58 -2.65
CA ILE A 289 2.74 -18.59 -3.62
C ILE A 289 4.01 -17.90 -3.11
N LEU A 290 4.07 -17.54 -1.83
CA LEU A 290 5.28 -16.97 -1.23
C LEU A 290 6.49 -17.90 -1.40
N LYS A 291 6.34 -19.21 -1.18
CA LYS A 291 7.40 -20.21 -1.39
C LYS A 291 7.82 -20.32 -2.86
N LYS A 292 6.88 -20.21 -3.80
CA LYS A 292 7.18 -20.17 -5.23
C LYS A 292 8.10 -19.01 -5.61
N HIS A 293 7.95 -17.87 -4.93
CA HIS A 293 8.74 -16.66 -5.14
C HIS A 293 9.94 -16.51 -4.17
N SER A 294 10.40 -17.61 -3.54
CA SER A 294 11.51 -17.61 -2.57
C SER A 294 12.87 -17.17 -3.15
N ASN A 295 13.02 -17.13 -4.47
CA ASN A 295 14.19 -16.56 -5.12
C ASN A 295 14.21 -15.02 -5.11
N THR A 296 13.03 -14.39 -4.92
CA THR A 296 12.86 -12.95 -4.83
C THR A 296 12.93 -12.50 -3.36
N PHE A 297 12.21 -13.21 -2.48
CA PHE A 297 12.07 -12.81 -1.09
C PHE A 297 13.03 -13.60 -0.18
N ASP A 298 13.85 -12.88 0.59
CA ASP A 298 14.56 -13.51 1.70
C ASP A 298 13.57 -13.87 2.82
N LEU A 299 13.30 -15.18 2.95
CA LEU A 299 12.37 -15.71 3.95
C LEU A 299 13.03 -15.87 5.33
N ASN A 300 14.35 -15.65 5.46
CA ASN A 300 15.10 -15.80 6.70
C ASN A 300 15.40 -14.46 7.37
N ILE A 301 14.92 -13.36 6.83
CA ILE A 301 15.11 -12.03 7.42
C ILE A 301 14.49 -11.99 8.84
N ASN A 302 15.22 -11.39 9.78
CA ASN A 302 14.73 -11.22 11.14
C ASN A 302 13.77 -10.03 11.19
N LEU A 303 12.47 -10.32 11.26
CA LEU A 303 11.39 -9.34 11.26
C LEU A 303 10.84 -9.17 12.68
N ALA A 304 10.85 -7.93 13.17
CA ALA A 304 10.06 -7.53 14.33
C ALA A 304 8.59 -7.35 13.90
N ASN A 305 7.68 -7.43 14.87
CA ASN A 305 6.26 -7.14 14.66
C ASN A 305 5.87 -5.85 15.37
N ILE A 306 4.89 -5.14 14.83
CA ILE A 306 4.40 -3.90 15.46
C ILE A 306 3.77 -4.18 16.82
N SER A 307 3.22 -5.37 17.03
CA SER A 307 2.69 -5.86 18.31
C SER A 307 3.75 -5.93 19.41
N ASP A 308 5.03 -6.13 19.07
CA ASP A 308 6.15 -6.13 20.04
C ASP A 308 6.29 -4.75 20.71
N TYR A 309 5.80 -3.70 20.05
CA TYR A 309 5.78 -2.31 20.54
C TYR A 309 4.40 -1.86 21.03
N GLY A 310 3.46 -2.79 21.15
CA GLY A 310 2.12 -2.57 21.69
C GLY A 310 1.06 -2.17 20.67
N GLY A 311 1.33 -2.35 19.36
CA GLY A 311 0.44 -2.01 18.28
C GLY A 311 0.54 -0.55 17.83
N TRP A 312 -0.18 -0.23 16.73
CA TRP A 312 -0.06 1.09 16.11
C TRP A 312 -0.54 2.23 17.00
N ASP A 313 -1.56 2.06 17.81
CA ASP A 313 -2.05 3.09 18.73
C ASP A 313 -0.95 3.60 19.65
N LYS A 314 -0.25 2.66 20.35
CA LYS A 314 0.83 3.00 21.25
C LYS A 314 2.05 3.57 20.53
N VAL A 315 2.36 3.01 19.36
CA VAL A 315 3.46 3.50 18.53
C VAL A 315 3.16 4.91 18.03
N GLN A 316 1.94 5.19 17.58
CA GLN A 316 1.53 6.52 17.15
C GLN A 316 1.61 7.52 18.29
N GLU A 317 1.03 7.19 19.44
CA GLU A 317 1.04 8.03 20.63
C GLU A 317 2.48 8.38 21.07
N LYS A 318 3.35 7.36 21.15
CA LYS A 318 4.72 7.51 21.65
C LYS A 318 5.64 8.22 20.66
N HIS A 319 5.52 7.94 19.36
CA HIS A 319 6.53 8.33 18.39
C HIS A 319 6.10 9.46 17.46
N PHE A 320 4.83 9.52 17.05
CA PHE A 320 4.43 10.34 15.89
C PHE A 320 3.39 11.42 16.19
N THR A 321 2.79 11.46 17.39
CA THR A 321 1.99 12.61 17.84
C THR A 321 2.86 13.85 17.98
N ASP A 322 2.23 15.01 18.05
CA ASP A 322 2.94 16.27 18.28
C ASP A 322 3.68 16.23 19.62
N GLY A 323 4.98 16.53 19.57
CA GLY A 323 5.89 16.37 20.71
C GLY A 323 6.34 14.95 20.99
N GLY A 324 5.95 13.96 20.18
CA GLY A 324 6.41 12.59 20.27
C GLY A 324 7.92 12.42 20.02
N ILE A 325 8.41 11.19 20.13
CA ILE A 325 9.86 10.92 20.02
C ILE A 325 10.42 11.43 18.69
N PHE A 326 9.68 11.30 17.57
CA PHE A 326 10.15 11.77 16.27
C PHE A 326 10.41 13.27 16.26
N ASP A 327 9.51 14.07 16.81
CA ASP A 327 9.70 15.52 16.89
C ASP A 327 10.92 15.89 17.74
N GLN A 328 11.10 15.22 18.89
CA GLN A 328 12.24 15.43 19.80
C GLN A 328 13.61 15.14 19.16
N ILE A 329 13.68 14.15 18.25
CA ILE A 329 14.94 13.76 17.60
C ILE A 329 15.21 14.54 16.31
N TYR A 330 14.15 15.01 15.63
CA TYR A 330 14.23 15.69 14.32
C TYR A 330 14.21 17.22 14.42
N GLU A 331 14.20 17.82 15.61
CA GLU A 331 14.38 19.25 15.80
C GLU A 331 15.71 19.71 15.12
N ARG A 332 15.58 20.53 14.07
CA ARG A 332 16.68 21.16 13.34
C ARG A 332 17.00 22.53 13.93
#